data_6da8025b378af3e7e74521b24c09ce30
#
_entry.id   6da8025b378af3e7e74521b24c09ce30
#
_cell.length_a   1.000
_cell.length_b   1.000
_cell.length_c   1.000
_cell.angle_alpha   90.00
_cell.angle_beta   90.00
_cell.angle_gamma   90.00
#
_symmetry.space_group_name_H-M   'P 1'
#
loop_
_entity.id
_entity.type
_entity.pdbx_description
1 polymer ?
#
loop_
_entity_poly.entity_id
_entity_poly.type
_entity_poly.pdbx_seq_one_letter_code
_entity_poly.pdbx_strand_id
1 'polypeptide(L)'
;MLKESLDKFIAPVYGKTKRTPNTYQTVSHHCTRNITRLVDEYRSVKNDQQLLREIRNDIDYYLRRYHEYCIKQRDGMSAHYHEIGADAKTDFEHLIPAARIRDLLLSEAITVEQALNVPTVKLSRAKHALLKEAGWASTTPDMWYPFRRYTQVFGASFETHDGKTIDPETWTLEEHYAYFEHLIIG
;
A
#
# COMPACT_ATOMS: atom_id res chain seq x y z
N MET A 1 17.66 -12.43 4.66
CA MET A 1 17.04 -12.04 3.38
C MET A 1 15.80 -11.16 3.54
N LEU A 2 14.77 -11.54 4.30
CA LEU A 2 13.57 -10.70 4.44
C LEU A 2 13.84 -9.38 5.16
N LYS A 3 14.67 -9.38 6.20
CA LYS A 3 14.99 -8.19 6.99
C LYS A 3 15.85 -7.18 6.20
N GLU A 4 16.85 -7.65 5.47
CA GLU A 4 17.70 -6.79 4.62
C GLU A 4 16.94 -6.19 3.44
N SER A 5 16.01 -6.94 2.83
CA SER A 5 15.15 -6.36 1.79
C SER A 5 14.13 -5.38 2.37
N LEU A 6 13.64 -5.61 3.59
CA LEU A 6 12.75 -4.68 4.28
C LEU A 6 13.48 -3.43 4.73
N ASP A 7 14.71 -3.53 5.24
CA ASP A 7 15.51 -2.36 5.63
C ASP A 7 15.81 -1.45 4.43
N LYS A 8 16.04 -2.01 3.25
CA LYS A 8 16.15 -1.23 2.00
C LYS A 8 14.83 -0.62 1.55
N PHE A 9 13.73 -1.35 1.77
CA PHE A 9 12.39 -0.93 1.48
C PHE A 9 11.89 0.22 2.37
N ILE A 10 12.46 0.33 3.52
CA ILE A 10 12.00 1.13 4.64
C ILE A 10 12.77 2.45 4.79
N ALA A 11 13.92 2.55 4.19
CA ALA A 11 14.53 3.85 4.04
C ALA A 11 13.74 4.57 2.95
N PRO A 12 13.53 5.75 2.92
CA PRO A 12 14.07 6.81 3.73
C PRO A 12 13.06 7.36 4.70
N VAL A 13 13.58 7.99 5.69
CA VAL A 13 12.84 8.97 6.48
C VAL A 13 12.40 10.06 5.53
N TYR A 14 11.22 10.03 5.19
CA TYR A 14 10.57 10.88 4.24
C TYR A 14 10.61 12.33 4.67
N GLY A 15 11.16 13.15 3.82
CA GLY A 15 11.07 14.58 3.99
C GLY A 15 9.62 14.97 4.25
N LYS A 16 9.39 15.83 5.23
CA LYS A 16 8.06 16.32 5.56
C LYS A 16 7.44 16.93 4.31
N THR A 17 6.33 16.37 3.85
CA THR A 17 5.60 16.95 2.72
C THR A 17 5.19 18.37 3.06
N LYS A 18 5.50 19.28 2.16
CA LYS A 18 5.30 20.72 2.38
C LYS A 18 3.85 21.13 2.60
N ARG A 19 2.85 20.29 2.30
CA ARG A 19 1.43 20.55 2.55
C ARG A 19 0.60 19.28 2.56
N THR A 20 0.19 18.85 3.73
CA THR A 20 -0.98 17.99 3.87
C THR A 20 -2.19 18.92 4.15
N PRO A 21 -3.24 18.94 3.33
CA PRO A 21 -4.46 19.68 3.65
C PRO A 21 -5.03 19.27 5.00
N ASN A 22 -5.56 20.21 5.78
CA ASN A 22 -6.06 19.95 7.14
C ASN A 22 -7.03 18.74 7.24
N THR A 23 -7.85 18.53 6.22
CA THR A 23 -8.79 17.39 6.15
C THR A 23 -8.04 16.06 6.12
N TYR A 24 -6.96 15.97 5.36
CA TYR A 24 -6.13 14.75 5.29
C TYR A 24 -5.34 14.53 6.58
N GLN A 25 -4.89 15.58 7.25
CA GLN A 25 -4.22 15.46 8.55
C GLN A 25 -5.12 14.81 9.60
N THR A 26 -6.38 15.25 9.68
CA THR A 26 -7.34 14.67 10.64
C THR A 26 -7.55 13.18 10.41
N VAL A 27 -7.75 12.76 9.15
CA VAL A 27 -7.93 11.34 8.80
C VAL A 27 -6.63 10.56 8.99
N SER A 28 -5.48 11.13 8.59
CA SER A 28 -4.17 10.55 8.79
C SER A 28 -3.91 10.27 10.27
N HIS A 29 -4.03 11.27 11.14
CA HIS A 29 -3.84 11.12 12.58
C HIS A 29 -4.82 10.10 13.18
N HIS A 30 -6.08 10.11 12.74
CA HIS A 30 -7.09 9.16 13.22
C HIS A 30 -6.70 7.72 12.85
N CYS A 31 -6.33 7.46 11.59
CA CYS A 31 -5.94 6.13 11.14
C CYS A 31 -4.65 5.67 11.81
N THR A 32 -3.61 6.51 11.84
CA THR A 32 -2.32 6.20 12.48
C THR A 32 -2.51 5.80 13.94
N ARG A 33 -3.24 6.62 14.72
CA ARG A 33 -3.53 6.35 16.14
C ARG A 33 -4.27 5.03 16.34
N ASN A 34 -5.27 4.73 15.50
CA ASN A 34 -6.02 3.48 15.64
C ASN A 34 -5.19 2.27 15.25
N ILE A 35 -4.39 2.35 14.19
CA ILE A 35 -3.49 1.26 13.80
C ILE A 35 -2.48 0.99 14.91
N THR A 36 -1.83 2.03 15.46
CA THR A 36 -0.88 1.86 16.58
C THR A 36 -1.55 1.17 17.77
N ARG A 37 -2.70 1.67 18.20
CA ARG A 37 -3.47 1.04 19.30
C ARG A 37 -3.81 -0.43 19.02
N LEU A 38 -4.26 -0.74 17.83
CA LEU A 38 -4.64 -2.11 17.44
C LEU A 38 -3.43 -3.05 17.37
N VAL A 39 -2.27 -2.56 16.93
CA VAL A 39 -1.03 -3.34 16.95
C VAL A 39 -0.62 -3.66 18.39
N ASP A 40 -0.69 -2.69 19.31
CA ASP A 40 -0.37 -2.91 20.73
C ASP A 40 -1.39 -3.85 21.38
N GLU A 41 -2.67 -3.72 21.07
CA GLU A 41 -3.72 -4.60 21.54
C GLU A 41 -3.51 -6.04 21.04
N TYR A 42 -3.21 -6.23 19.75
CA TYR A 42 -2.90 -7.55 19.17
C TYR A 42 -1.78 -8.27 19.94
N ARG A 43 -0.73 -7.53 20.31
CA ARG A 43 0.40 -8.08 21.07
C ARG A 43 0.02 -8.49 22.50
N SER A 44 -0.96 -7.84 23.08
CA SER A 44 -1.41 -8.12 24.46
C SER A 44 -2.35 -9.31 24.55
N VAL A 45 -3.05 -9.67 23.48
CA VAL A 45 -4.01 -10.78 23.42
C VAL A 45 -3.27 -12.11 23.32
N LYS A 46 -3.45 -12.99 24.34
CA LYS A 46 -2.71 -14.27 24.40
C LYS A 46 -3.42 -15.44 23.74
N ASN A 47 -4.74 -15.59 23.90
CA ASN A 47 -5.46 -16.82 23.54
C ASN A 47 -6.85 -16.60 22.93
N ASP A 48 -7.25 -15.38 22.61
CA ASP A 48 -8.55 -15.09 22.00
C ASP A 48 -8.41 -14.99 20.48
N GLN A 49 -8.61 -16.11 19.78
CA GLN A 49 -8.48 -16.17 18.32
C GLN A 49 -9.56 -15.33 17.60
N GLN A 50 -10.73 -15.17 18.21
CA GLN A 50 -11.78 -14.33 17.62
C GLN A 50 -11.38 -12.86 17.70
N LEU A 51 -10.96 -12.41 18.87
CA LEU A 51 -10.49 -11.03 19.05
C LEU A 51 -9.27 -10.72 18.14
N LEU A 52 -8.30 -11.64 18.06
CA LEU A 52 -7.15 -11.48 17.15
C LEU A 52 -7.58 -11.33 15.69
N ARG A 53 -8.62 -12.04 15.26
CA ARG A 53 -9.18 -11.90 13.90
C ARG A 53 -9.83 -10.53 13.69
N GLU A 54 -10.63 -10.07 14.66
CA GLU A 54 -11.27 -8.75 14.57
C GLU A 54 -10.23 -7.62 14.53
N ILE A 55 -9.20 -7.68 15.38
CA ILE A 55 -8.11 -6.70 15.37
C ILE A 55 -7.41 -6.67 13.99
N ARG A 56 -7.16 -7.83 13.37
CA ARG A 56 -6.59 -7.90 12.02
C ARG A 56 -7.48 -7.24 10.97
N ASN A 57 -8.79 -7.47 11.04
CA ASN A 57 -9.76 -6.84 10.13
C ASN A 57 -9.80 -5.33 10.31
N ASP A 58 -9.74 -4.85 11.55
CA ASP A 58 -9.73 -3.43 11.86
C ASP A 58 -8.44 -2.75 11.36
N ILE A 59 -7.28 -3.40 11.49
CA ILE A 59 -6.02 -2.89 10.91
C ILE A 59 -6.15 -2.77 9.38
N ASP A 60 -6.67 -3.79 8.69
CA ASP A 60 -6.91 -3.75 7.24
C ASP A 60 -7.88 -2.61 6.86
N TYR A 61 -8.92 -2.40 7.65
CA TYR A 61 -9.87 -1.30 7.44
C TYR A 61 -9.18 0.07 7.54
N TYR A 62 -8.38 0.31 8.59
CA TYR A 62 -7.71 1.60 8.78
C TYR A 62 -6.59 1.84 7.76
N LEU A 63 -5.85 0.81 7.33
CA LEU A 63 -4.88 0.90 6.24
C LEU A 63 -5.57 1.34 4.95
N ARG A 64 -6.66 0.68 4.55
CA ARG A 64 -7.43 1.02 3.35
C ARG A 64 -8.02 2.42 3.43
N ARG A 65 -8.61 2.78 4.58
CA ARG A 65 -9.18 4.09 4.82
C ARG A 65 -8.14 5.20 4.71
N TYR A 66 -6.95 4.99 5.28
CA TYR A 66 -5.84 5.94 5.15
C TYR A 66 -5.49 6.17 3.68
N HIS A 67 -5.21 5.12 2.92
CA HIS A 67 -4.81 5.23 1.53
C HIS A 67 -5.92 5.83 0.66
N GLU A 68 -7.18 5.52 0.94
CA GLU A 68 -8.30 6.11 0.21
C GLU A 68 -8.42 7.63 0.44
N TYR A 69 -8.18 8.12 1.65
CA TYR A 69 -8.29 9.55 1.94
C TYR A 69 -6.99 10.32 1.71
N CYS A 70 -5.85 9.74 1.99
CA CYS A 70 -4.58 10.45 1.92
C CYS A 70 -3.86 10.29 0.56
N ILE A 71 -4.24 9.28 -0.22
CA ILE A 71 -3.65 9.02 -1.54
C ILE A 71 -4.69 9.20 -2.64
N LYS A 72 -5.76 8.41 -2.63
CA LYS A 72 -6.77 8.41 -3.71
C LYS A 72 -7.45 9.75 -3.92
N GLN A 73 -7.68 10.53 -2.86
CA GLN A 73 -8.39 11.81 -2.93
C GLN A 73 -7.44 13.02 -3.07
N ARG A 74 -6.14 12.78 -3.05
CA ARG A 74 -5.15 13.85 -3.06
C ARG A 74 -4.97 14.41 -4.47
N ASP A 75 -5.20 15.71 -4.64
CA ASP A 75 -4.90 16.49 -5.85
C ASP A 75 -5.38 15.83 -7.17
N GLY A 76 -6.48 15.06 -7.12
CA GLY A 76 -6.99 14.33 -8.28
C GLY A 76 -6.15 13.11 -8.68
N MET A 77 -5.15 12.73 -7.89
CA MET A 77 -4.21 11.66 -8.20
C MET A 77 -4.88 10.30 -8.37
N SER A 78 -5.91 10.02 -7.61
CA SER A 78 -6.70 8.77 -7.56
C SER A 78 -5.91 7.48 -7.21
N ALA A 79 -4.62 7.39 -7.51
CA ALA A 79 -3.63 6.40 -7.08
C ALA A 79 -2.24 6.88 -7.50
N HIS A 80 -1.16 6.27 -7.00
CA HIS A 80 0.20 6.57 -7.48
C HIS A 80 0.41 6.18 -8.93
N TYR A 81 -0.22 5.07 -9.34
CA TYR A 81 -0.10 4.52 -10.68
C TYR A 81 -1.47 4.21 -11.29
N HIS A 82 -1.50 4.24 -12.63
CA HIS A 82 -2.67 3.85 -13.41
C HIS A 82 -2.28 2.78 -14.42
N GLU A 83 -3.16 1.83 -14.65
CA GLU A 83 -3.05 0.93 -15.78
C GLU A 83 -3.36 1.70 -17.07
N ILE A 84 -2.45 1.64 -18.04
CA ILE A 84 -2.62 2.26 -19.36
C ILE A 84 -3.69 1.48 -20.14
N GLY A 85 -4.66 2.20 -20.70
CA GLY A 85 -5.76 1.59 -21.45
C GLY A 85 -6.78 0.85 -20.60
N ALA A 86 -6.82 1.09 -19.28
CA ALA A 86 -7.88 0.57 -18.43
C ALA A 86 -9.26 1.03 -18.93
N ASP A 87 -10.24 0.15 -18.83
CA ASP A 87 -11.64 0.50 -19.09
C ASP A 87 -12.17 1.48 -18.01
N ALA A 88 -13.41 1.97 -18.20
CA ALA A 88 -14.04 2.93 -17.28
C ALA A 88 -14.27 2.39 -15.87
N LYS A 89 -14.17 1.07 -15.66
CA LYS A 89 -14.40 0.41 -14.36
C LYS A 89 -13.09 -0.05 -13.76
N THR A 90 -12.52 0.78 -12.91
CA THR A 90 -11.27 0.49 -12.20
C THR A 90 -11.50 0.34 -10.71
N ASP A 91 -10.70 -0.50 -10.08
CA ASP A 91 -10.61 -0.66 -8.63
C ASP A 91 -9.31 0.01 -8.13
N PHE A 92 -9.38 0.57 -6.91
CA PHE A 92 -8.21 1.07 -6.20
C PHE A 92 -7.55 -0.10 -5.47
N GLU A 93 -6.29 -0.34 -5.74
CA GLU A 93 -5.55 -1.50 -5.27
C GLU A 93 -4.20 -1.08 -4.65
N HIS A 94 -3.73 -1.87 -3.69
CA HIS A 94 -2.39 -1.74 -3.12
C HIS A 94 -1.42 -2.62 -3.92
N LEU A 95 -0.30 -2.07 -4.38
CA LEU A 95 0.72 -2.87 -5.06
C LEU A 95 1.28 -3.97 -4.15
N ILE A 96 1.42 -3.67 -2.87
CA ILE A 96 1.65 -4.68 -1.83
C ILE A 96 0.31 -4.92 -1.13
N PRO A 97 -0.25 -6.13 -1.14
CA PRO A 97 -1.55 -6.39 -0.55
C PRO A 97 -1.68 -5.92 0.89
N ALA A 98 -2.81 -5.30 1.25
CA ALA A 98 -3.07 -4.80 2.60
C ALA A 98 -2.88 -5.88 3.68
N ALA A 99 -3.29 -7.12 3.39
CA ALA A 99 -3.07 -8.25 4.27
C ALA A 99 -1.58 -8.53 4.54
N ARG A 100 -0.72 -8.36 3.51
CA ARG A 100 0.72 -8.52 3.66
C ARG A 100 1.32 -7.38 4.49
N ILE A 101 0.89 -6.14 4.26
CA ILE A 101 1.30 -4.96 5.04
C ILE A 101 0.94 -5.16 6.52
N ARG A 102 -0.30 -5.58 6.80
CA ARG A 102 -0.74 -5.90 8.15
C ARG A 102 0.15 -6.96 8.82
N ASP A 103 0.44 -8.06 8.11
CA ASP A 103 1.25 -9.14 8.68
C ASP A 103 2.69 -8.69 8.97
N LEU A 104 3.26 -7.81 8.17
CA LEU A 104 4.55 -7.17 8.42
C LEU A 104 4.49 -6.25 9.65
N LEU A 105 3.41 -5.49 9.83
CA LEU A 105 3.18 -4.67 11.02
C LEU A 105 3.11 -5.52 12.29
N LEU A 106 2.30 -6.58 12.26
CA LEU A 106 2.07 -7.44 13.41
C LEU A 106 3.32 -8.25 13.80
N SER A 107 4.21 -8.52 12.84
CA SER A 107 5.51 -9.16 13.09
C SER A 107 6.65 -8.17 13.42
N GLU A 108 6.33 -6.87 13.55
CA GLU A 108 7.31 -5.80 13.81
C GLU A 108 8.38 -5.64 12.71
N ALA A 109 8.12 -6.18 11.52
CA ALA A 109 9.03 -6.05 10.40
C ALA A 109 8.99 -4.67 9.75
N ILE A 110 7.90 -3.92 9.94
CA ILE A 110 7.73 -2.53 9.50
C ILE A 110 7.05 -1.69 10.58
N THR A 111 7.24 -0.38 10.52
CA THR A 111 6.54 0.57 11.39
C THR A 111 5.17 0.93 10.81
N VAL A 112 4.31 1.57 11.62
CA VAL A 112 3.02 2.10 11.16
C VAL A 112 3.20 3.12 10.03
N GLU A 113 4.18 4.02 10.18
CA GLU A 113 4.49 5.03 9.16
C GLU A 113 4.84 4.39 7.81
N GLN A 114 5.66 3.34 7.82
CA GLN A 114 6.02 2.59 6.63
C GLN A 114 4.83 1.89 5.99
N ALA A 115 3.96 1.30 6.79
CA ALA A 115 2.72 0.68 6.31
C ALA A 115 1.78 1.69 5.64
N LEU A 116 1.83 2.95 6.04
CA LEU A 116 1.00 4.02 5.49
C LEU A 116 1.56 4.64 4.20
N ASN A 117 2.80 4.35 3.85
CA ASN A 117 3.47 4.90 2.66
C ASN A 117 3.73 3.86 1.56
N VAL A 118 2.84 2.88 1.41
CA VAL A 118 2.95 1.86 0.37
C VAL A 118 2.37 2.32 -0.96
N PRO A 119 2.91 1.84 -2.09
CA PRO A 119 2.42 2.19 -3.41
C PRO A 119 1.01 1.66 -3.69
N THR A 120 0.24 2.44 -4.45
CA THR A 120 -1.13 2.14 -4.85
C THR A 120 -1.31 2.26 -6.36
N VAL A 121 -2.27 1.54 -6.93
CA VAL A 121 -2.55 1.52 -8.37
C VAL A 121 -4.05 1.51 -8.65
N LYS A 122 -4.48 2.13 -9.73
CA LYS A 122 -5.78 1.89 -10.35
C LYS A 122 -5.66 0.81 -11.41
N LEU A 123 -6.39 -0.25 -11.21
CA LEU A 123 -6.40 -1.44 -12.05
C LEU A 123 -7.81 -1.68 -12.59
N SER A 124 -7.95 -2.12 -13.85
CA SER A 124 -9.24 -2.53 -14.38
C SER A 124 -9.84 -3.65 -13.52
N ARG A 125 -11.15 -3.60 -13.30
CA ARG A 125 -11.86 -4.57 -12.45
C ARG A 125 -11.72 -6.00 -12.96
N ALA A 126 -11.67 -6.20 -14.27
CA ALA A 126 -11.45 -7.50 -14.88
C ALA A 126 -10.08 -8.08 -14.49
N LYS A 127 -9.01 -7.28 -14.56
CA LYS A 127 -7.65 -7.71 -14.16
C LYS A 127 -7.51 -7.92 -12.65
N HIS A 128 -8.19 -7.10 -11.85
CA HIS A 128 -8.27 -7.34 -10.40
C HIS A 128 -8.91 -8.70 -10.07
N ALA A 129 -9.94 -9.12 -10.83
CA ALA A 129 -10.52 -10.46 -10.68
C ALA A 129 -9.50 -11.56 -10.99
N LEU A 130 -8.69 -11.42 -12.05
CA LEU A 130 -7.64 -12.39 -12.39
C LEU A 130 -6.59 -12.55 -11.30
N LEU A 131 -6.20 -11.47 -10.61
CA LEU A 131 -5.30 -11.56 -9.45
C LEU A 131 -5.90 -12.44 -8.35
N LYS A 132 -7.20 -12.31 -8.11
CA LYS A 132 -7.90 -13.10 -7.10
C LYS A 132 -7.94 -14.57 -7.49
N GLU A 133 -8.24 -14.88 -8.75
CA GLU A 133 -8.25 -16.25 -9.30
C GLU A 133 -6.86 -16.88 -9.24
N ALA A 134 -5.80 -16.11 -9.50
CA ALA A 134 -4.41 -16.56 -9.39
C ALA A 134 -3.91 -16.72 -7.94
N GLY A 135 -4.73 -16.40 -6.93
CA GLY A 135 -4.34 -16.48 -5.52
C GLY A 135 -3.46 -15.30 -5.02
N TRP A 136 -3.34 -14.25 -5.81
CA TRP A 136 -2.44 -13.11 -5.53
C TRP A 136 -3.15 -11.91 -4.88
N ALA A 137 -4.43 -12.07 -4.48
CA ALA A 137 -5.18 -11.00 -3.83
C ALA A 137 -4.60 -10.57 -2.46
N SER A 138 -3.97 -11.52 -1.73
CA SER A 138 -3.44 -11.28 -0.38
C SER A 138 -1.92 -11.47 -0.26
N THR A 139 -1.24 -11.78 -1.35
CA THR A 139 0.21 -12.02 -1.39
C THR A 139 0.86 -11.40 -2.60
N THR A 140 2.19 -11.38 -2.64
CA THR A 140 3.01 -10.92 -3.78
C THR A 140 4.26 -11.79 -3.90
N PRO A 141 4.71 -12.11 -5.12
CA PRO A 141 5.92 -12.90 -5.33
C PRO A 141 7.17 -12.17 -4.87
N ASP A 142 7.16 -10.85 -5.08
CA ASP A 142 8.31 -10.00 -4.81
C ASP A 142 7.81 -8.63 -4.33
N MET A 143 8.24 -8.21 -3.15
CA MET A 143 7.89 -6.89 -2.62
C MET A 143 8.79 -5.79 -3.18
N TRP A 144 10.01 -6.14 -3.61
CA TRP A 144 10.95 -5.17 -4.16
C TRP A 144 10.55 -4.72 -5.57
N TYR A 145 9.99 -5.65 -6.37
CA TYR A 145 9.41 -5.38 -7.68
C TYR A 145 7.88 -5.49 -7.61
N PRO A 146 7.18 -4.49 -7.09
CA PRO A 146 5.79 -4.62 -6.66
C PRO A 146 4.82 -4.87 -7.82
N PHE A 147 5.22 -4.58 -9.07
CA PHE A 147 4.40 -4.83 -10.25
C PHE A 147 4.47 -6.27 -10.77
N ARG A 148 5.46 -7.08 -10.36
CA ARG A 148 5.59 -8.47 -10.81
C ARG A 148 4.39 -9.34 -10.50
N ARG A 149 3.62 -9.00 -9.45
CA ARG A 149 2.37 -9.71 -9.18
C ARG A 149 1.33 -9.53 -10.30
N TYR A 150 1.42 -8.49 -11.08
CA TYR A 150 0.52 -8.24 -12.21
C TYR A 150 1.08 -8.87 -13.49
N THR A 151 2.34 -8.65 -13.79
CA THR A 151 2.96 -9.15 -15.01
C THR A 151 3.02 -10.68 -15.07
N GLN A 152 3.06 -11.36 -13.93
CA GLN A 152 3.00 -12.82 -13.86
C GLN A 152 1.59 -13.40 -14.10
N VAL A 153 0.53 -12.58 -14.00
CA VAL A 153 -0.86 -13.04 -14.19
C VAL A 153 -1.41 -12.57 -15.53
N PHE A 154 -1.07 -11.34 -15.92
CA PHE A 154 -1.54 -10.72 -17.15
C PHE A 154 -0.56 -9.65 -17.63
N GLY A 155 -0.49 -9.46 -18.95
CA GLY A 155 0.25 -8.32 -19.52
C GLY A 155 -0.48 -7.01 -19.22
N ALA A 156 0.23 -6.06 -18.61
CA ALA A 156 -0.28 -4.71 -18.39
C ALA A 156 0.87 -3.70 -18.47
N SER A 157 0.55 -2.52 -18.98
CA SER A 157 1.43 -1.35 -18.95
C SER A 157 0.91 -0.36 -17.92
N PHE A 158 1.82 0.32 -17.24
CA PHE A 158 1.48 1.25 -16.17
C PHE A 158 2.16 2.59 -16.38
N GLU A 159 1.51 3.61 -15.87
CA GLU A 159 2.07 4.97 -15.78
C GLU A 159 1.86 5.51 -14.37
N THR A 160 2.67 6.49 -14.00
CA THR A 160 2.46 7.29 -12.79
C THR A 160 1.22 8.18 -12.95
N HIS A 161 0.70 8.72 -11.85
CA HIS A 161 -0.48 9.59 -11.89
C HIS A 161 -0.33 10.83 -12.79
N ASP A 162 0.89 11.26 -13.06
CA ASP A 162 1.25 12.40 -13.91
C ASP A 162 1.70 11.99 -15.32
N GLY A 163 1.50 10.71 -15.70
CA GLY A 163 1.64 10.22 -17.07
C GLY A 163 3.02 9.69 -17.46
N LYS A 164 3.95 9.49 -16.52
CA LYS A 164 5.23 8.84 -16.82
C LYS A 164 5.02 7.33 -16.95
N THR A 165 5.23 6.77 -18.12
CA THR A 165 5.24 5.32 -18.34
C THR A 165 6.39 4.66 -17.56
N ILE A 166 6.10 3.53 -16.93
CA ILE A 166 7.08 2.72 -16.19
C ILE A 166 7.23 1.34 -16.81
N ASP A 167 8.37 0.71 -16.62
CA ASP A 167 8.56 -0.71 -16.92
C ASP A 167 8.20 -1.55 -15.69
N PRO A 168 7.09 -2.30 -15.72
CA PRO A 168 6.61 -3.05 -14.55
C PRO A 168 7.52 -4.23 -14.15
N GLU A 169 8.43 -4.68 -15.03
CA GLU A 169 9.37 -5.76 -14.71
C GLU A 169 10.58 -5.27 -13.92
N THR A 170 10.98 -4.03 -14.13
CA THR A 170 12.20 -3.46 -13.54
C THR A 170 11.94 -2.38 -12.51
N TRP A 171 10.72 -1.78 -12.47
CA TRP A 171 10.38 -0.71 -11.53
C TRP A 171 10.40 -1.21 -10.09
N THR A 172 11.31 -0.65 -9.31
CA THR A 172 11.55 -1.03 -7.92
C THR A 172 10.78 -0.16 -6.93
N LEU A 173 10.72 -0.59 -5.70
CA LEU A 173 10.21 0.26 -4.61
C LEU A 173 11.11 1.46 -4.33
N GLU A 174 12.42 1.33 -4.53
CA GLU A 174 13.35 2.45 -4.40
C GLU A 174 13.01 3.55 -5.41
N GLU A 175 12.75 3.19 -6.66
CA GLU A 175 12.29 4.13 -7.69
C GLU A 175 10.94 4.74 -7.35
N HIS A 176 10.00 3.95 -6.80
CA HIS A 176 8.72 4.48 -6.32
C HIS A 176 8.96 5.57 -5.27
N TYR A 177 9.73 5.27 -4.24
CA TYR A 177 9.95 6.24 -3.16
C TYR A 177 10.73 7.47 -3.61
N ALA A 178 11.73 7.31 -4.46
CA ALA A 178 12.45 8.45 -5.03
C ALA A 178 11.53 9.33 -5.89
N TYR A 179 10.65 8.72 -6.69
CA TYR A 179 9.74 9.45 -7.56
C TYR A 179 8.65 10.20 -6.78
N PHE A 180 8.10 9.57 -5.75
CA PHE A 180 6.99 10.12 -4.96
C PHE A 180 7.43 10.76 -3.64
N GLU A 181 8.70 11.06 -3.47
CA GLU A 181 9.24 11.66 -2.23
C GLU A 181 8.44 12.90 -1.79
N HIS A 182 7.99 13.72 -2.74
CA HIS A 182 7.19 14.93 -2.49
C HIS A 182 5.75 14.65 -2.01
N LEU A 183 5.26 13.41 -2.15
CA LEU A 183 3.91 12.99 -1.76
C LEU A 183 3.88 12.25 -0.43
N ILE A 184 5.01 11.92 0.12
CA ILE A 184 5.09 11.13 1.33
C ILE A 184 4.59 11.92 2.53
N ILE A 185 3.73 11.30 3.31
CA ILE A 185 3.12 11.89 4.51
C ILE A 185 3.95 11.42 5.71
N GLY A 186 4.62 12.36 6.35
CA GLY A 186 5.35 12.15 7.60
C GLY A 186 4.50 12.51 8.82
#